data_bbaa9aaade488a126f05892fc4e5c2c3
#
_entry.id   bbaa9aaade488a126f05892fc4e5c2c3
#
_cell.length_a   1.000
_cell.length_b   1.000
_cell.length_c   1.000
_cell.angle_alpha   90.00
_cell.angle_beta   90.00
_cell.angle_gamma   90.00
#
_symmetry.space_group_name_H-M   'P 1'
#
loop_
_entity.id
_entity.type
_entity.pdbx_description
1 polymer ?
#
loop_
_entity_poly.entity_id
_entity_poly.type
_entity_poly.pdbx_seq_one_letter_code
_entity_poly.pdbx_strand_id
1 'polypeptide(L)'
;MHRFLSLRFLSSRPGGFVLTLTLAFAALLAVPARAQFGAPPTTHVNDPSALKPPAGARVAIIEFEDLECPDCANANPLLKEAAAKYNIPWVRHDFPLPMHNWSFQAAVNARFFDTKSKTLGNDYRDEVFANQISIETLDQLQQFTQRFASVHGVALPFAIDPMGRLTQEVKDDYALGQRVGIEHTPTIWIVTSATHAPPFVEVLDRGRLFQLIDAALAESRGH
;
A
#
# COMPACT_ATOMS: atom_id res chain seq x y z
N MET A 1 60.94 -73.94 -22.92
CA MET A 1 60.21 -75.16 -23.26
C MET A 1 58.80 -74.69 -23.71
N HIS A 2 58.58 -74.87 -24.98
CA HIS A 2 57.38 -75.41 -25.66
C HIS A 2 56.01 -74.77 -25.25
N ARG A 3 55.09 -74.40 -26.10
CA ARG A 3 54.84 -74.67 -27.53
C ARG A 3 53.79 -73.70 -28.04
N PHE A 4 53.99 -73.29 -29.24
CA PHE A 4 53.04 -72.88 -30.27
C PHE A 4 51.62 -73.48 -30.18
N LEU A 5 50.59 -72.69 -30.48
CA LEU A 5 49.70 -73.05 -31.61
C LEU A 5 48.91 -71.83 -32.09
N SER A 6 49.12 -71.66 -33.39
CA SER A 6 48.27 -70.80 -34.25
C SER A 6 46.94 -71.52 -34.51
N LEU A 7 45.90 -70.80 -34.83
CA LEU A 7 45.01 -71.00 -35.99
C LEU A 7 43.94 -69.88 -36.07
N ARG A 8 44.04 -69.13 -37.07
CA ARG A 8 43.21 -68.97 -38.30
C ARG A 8 41.89 -68.30 -38.08
N PHE A 9 41.84 -67.13 -38.68
CA PHE A 9 40.89 -66.63 -39.70
C PHE A 9 39.44 -67.15 -39.64
N LEU A 10 38.50 -66.22 -39.44
CA LEU A 10 37.42 -66.06 -40.44
C LEU A 10 36.91 -64.60 -40.50
N SER A 11 37.00 -64.07 -41.67
CA SER A 11 36.43 -62.84 -42.18
C SER A 11 34.94 -62.94 -42.24
N SER A 12 34.22 -61.94 -41.78
CA SER A 12 32.95 -61.53 -42.40
C SER A 12 32.65 -60.06 -42.07
N ARG A 13 32.69 -59.28 -43.12
CA ARG A 13 32.04 -57.98 -43.28
C ARG A 13 30.53 -58.22 -43.51
N PRO A 14 29.66 -57.27 -43.59
CA PRO A 14 29.57 -55.89 -43.08
C PRO A 14 28.19 -55.62 -42.45
N GLY A 15 28.09 -54.56 -41.79
CA GLY A 15 26.80 -54.04 -41.40
C GLY A 15 26.95 -52.67 -40.77
N GLY A 16 27.00 -51.71 -41.70
CA GLY A 16 27.02 -50.29 -41.25
C GLY A 16 25.73 -49.95 -40.55
N PHE A 17 25.78 -49.76 -39.26
CA PHE A 17 24.76 -49.03 -38.53
C PHE A 17 25.21 -47.59 -38.43
N VAL A 18 24.69 -46.78 -39.34
CA VAL A 18 24.75 -45.33 -39.22
C VAL A 18 23.82 -44.96 -38.07
N LEU A 19 24.44 -44.74 -36.91
CA LEU A 19 23.71 -44.15 -35.75
C LEU A 19 23.53 -42.67 -36.02
N THR A 20 22.42 -42.32 -36.67
CA THR A 20 21.98 -40.92 -36.76
C THR A 20 21.59 -40.42 -35.39
N LEU A 21 22.51 -39.71 -34.76
CA LEU A 21 22.27 -38.98 -33.54
C LEU A 21 21.37 -37.77 -33.88
N THR A 22 20.06 -37.95 -33.79
CA THR A 22 19.10 -36.86 -33.85
C THR A 22 19.23 -36.06 -32.53
N LEU A 23 19.98 -34.96 -32.60
CA LEU A 23 19.93 -33.92 -31.58
C LEU A 23 18.52 -33.32 -31.60
N ALA A 24 17.64 -33.80 -30.73
CA ALA A 24 16.41 -33.12 -30.40
C ALA A 24 16.78 -31.83 -29.64
N PHE A 25 16.80 -30.73 -30.37
CA PHE A 25 16.89 -29.40 -29.81
C PHE A 25 15.57 -29.13 -29.08
N ALA A 26 15.49 -29.50 -27.79
CA ALA A 26 14.42 -29.09 -26.94
C ALA A 26 14.54 -27.57 -26.75
N ALA A 27 13.88 -26.81 -27.61
CA ALA A 27 13.64 -25.40 -27.36
C ALA A 27 12.82 -25.32 -26.06
N LEU A 28 13.51 -25.07 -24.94
CA LEU A 28 12.86 -24.61 -23.72
C LEU A 28 12.22 -23.25 -24.07
N LEU A 29 10.92 -23.30 -24.40
CA LEU A 29 10.08 -22.12 -24.37
C LEU A 29 10.09 -21.65 -22.92
N ALA A 30 10.97 -20.72 -22.59
CA ALA A 30 10.90 -19.94 -21.37
C ALA A 30 9.58 -19.16 -21.44
N VAL A 31 8.50 -19.79 -20.97
CA VAL A 31 7.26 -19.10 -20.66
C VAL A 31 7.68 -18.10 -19.58
N PRO A 32 7.57 -16.78 -19.84
CA PRO A 32 7.80 -15.82 -18.78
C PRO A 32 6.84 -16.25 -17.65
N ALA A 33 7.37 -16.60 -16.50
CA ALA A 33 6.59 -16.77 -15.30
C ALA A 33 5.94 -15.41 -15.03
N ARG A 34 4.74 -15.21 -15.56
CA ARG A 34 3.85 -14.21 -15.06
C ARG A 34 3.69 -14.59 -13.59
N ALA A 35 4.27 -13.79 -12.72
CA ALA A 35 3.97 -13.89 -11.32
C ALA A 35 2.44 -13.79 -11.25
N GLN A 36 1.79 -14.94 -11.10
CA GLN A 36 0.40 -14.96 -10.70
C GLN A 36 0.43 -14.40 -9.29
N PHE A 37 0.17 -13.09 -9.20
CA PHE A 37 -0.37 -12.57 -7.97
C PHE A 37 -1.55 -13.49 -7.67
N GLY A 38 -1.42 -14.34 -6.65
CA GLY A 38 -2.57 -15.08 -6.15
C GLY A 38 -3.67 -14.06 -6.02
N ALA A 39 -4.87 -14.36 -6.54
CA ALA A 39 -5.98 -13.42 -6.46
C ALA A 39 -5.96 -12.84 -5.06
N PRO A 40 -5.84 -11.52 -4.88
CA PRO A 40 -5.83 -10.93 -3.55
C PRO A 40 -7.07 -11.47 -2.85
N PRO A 41 -6.99 -11.78 -1.55
CA PRO A 41 -8.19 -12.12 -0.80
C PRO A 41 -9.19 -11.04 -1.15
N THR A 42 -10.35 -11.46 -1.64
CA THR A 42 -11.41 -10.54 -2.06
C THR A 42 -11.94 -9.87 -0.80
N THR A 43 -11.30 -8.78 -0.43
CA THR A 43 -11.87 -7.89 0.57
C THR A 43 -13.18 -7.40 -0.01
N HIS A 44 -14.25 -7.60 0.72
CA HIS A 44 -15.58 -7.22 0.24
C HIS A 44 -15.69 -5.70 0.30
N VAL A 45 -15.43 -5.03 -0.82
CA VAL A 45 -15.63 -3.59 -0.96
C VAL A 45 -17.05 -3.34 -1.44
N ASN A 46 -17.86 -2.68 -0.59
CA ASN A 46 -19.27 -2.39 -0.90
C ASN A 46 -19.39 -1.29 -1.96
N ASP A 47 -18.60 -0.22 -1.83
CA ASP A 47 -18.57 0.92 -2.75
C ASP A 47 -17.13 1.28 -3.11
N PRO A 48 -16.65 0.89 -4.30
CA PRO A 48 -15.29 1.20 -4.73
C PRO A 48 -15.11 2.63 -5.26
N SER A 49 -16.12 3.48 -5.21
CA SER A 49 -16.08 4.81 -5.84
C SER A 49 -14.97 5.71 -5.31
N ALA A 50 -14.59 5.54 -4.03
CA ALA A 50 -13.47 6.21 -3.39
C ALA A 50 -12.10 5.62 -3.73
N LEU A 51 -12.06 4.37 -4.20
CA LEU A 51 -10.82 3.61 -4.41
C LEU A 51 -10.25 3.87 -5.82
N LYS A 52 -9.88 5.12 -6.07
CA LYS A 52 -9.27 5.57 -7.33
C LYS A 52 -8.23 6.65 -7.07
N PRO A 53 -7.19 6.73 -7.90
CA PRO A 53 -6.21 7.79 -7.77
C PRO A 53 -6.85 9.18 -7.95
N PRO A 54 -6.33 10.21 -7.28
CA PRO A 54 -6.69 11.60 -7.57
C PRO A 54 -6.43 11.97 -9.03
N ALA A 55 -7.12 13.00 -9.51
CA ALA A 55 -6.96 13.48 -10.87
C ALA A 55 -5.48 13.79 -11.19
N GLY A 56 -4.99 13.27 -12.31
CA GLY A 56 -3.59 13.41 -12.74
C GLY A 56 -2.61 12.39 -12.17
N ALA A 57 -3.00 11.60 -11.17
CA ALA A 57 -2.18 10.51 -10.64
C ALA A 57 -2.56 9.18 -11.29
N ARG A 58 -1.55 8.33 -11.56
CA ARG A 58 -1.77 6.97 -12.09
C ARG A 58 -1.89 5.93 -11.00
N VAL A 59 -1.21 6.16 -9.90
CA VAL A 59 -1.19 5.30 -8.71
C VAL A 59 -1.26 6.20 -7.49
N ALA A 60 -1.96 5.75 -6.45
CA ALA A 60 -2.00 6.43 -5.15
C ALA A 60 -2.13 5.42 -4.02
N ILE A 61 -1.79 5.86 -2.82
CA ILE A 61 -2.13 5.21 -1.56
C ILE A 61 -3.43 5.85 -1.07
N ILE A 62 -4.43 5.03 -0.73
CA ILE A 62 -5.64 5.46 -0.02
C ILE A 62 -5.59 4.81 1.36
N GLU A 63 -5.76 5.61 2.40
CA GLU A 63 -5.80 5.13 3.77
C GLU A 63 -7.04 5.67 4.48
N PHE A 64 -7.70 4.80 5.24
CA PHE A 64 -8.64 5.19 6.27
C PHE A 64 -7.95 5.02 7.63
N GLU A 65 -7.77 6.15 8.32
CA GLU A 65 -6.95 6.24 9.52
C GLU A 65 -7.73 6.76 10.73
N ASP A 66 -7.22 6.41 11.89
CA ASP A 66 -7.68 6.93 13.16
C ASP A 66 -6.48 7.43 13.96
N LEU A 67 -6.48 8.70 14.33
CA LEU A 67 -5.34 9.34 14.99
C LEU A 67 -5.06 8.84 16.41
N GLU A 68 -5.99 8.08 17.00
CA GLU A 68 -5.81 7.43 18.31
C GLU A 68 -5.46 5.92 18.16
N CYS A 69 -5.49 5.38 16.93
CA CYS A 69 -5.20 3.98 16.68
C CYS A 69 -3.67 3.72 16.70
N PRO A 70 -3.15 2.83 17.59
CA PRO A 70 -1.72 2.54 17.64
C PRO A 70 -1.19 1.88 16.37
N ASP A 71 -2.03 1.10 15.69
CA ASP A 71 -1.61 0.44 14.45
C ASP A 71 -1.52 1.42 13.27
N CYS A 72 -2.33 2.49 13.26
CA CYS A 72 -2.14 3.62 12.35
C CYS A 72 -0.82 4.35 12.61
N ALA A 73 -0.48 4.60 13.88
CA ALA A 73 0.82 5.18 14.23
C ALA A 73 2.00 4.32 13.76
N ASN A 74 1.88 2.98 13.86
CA ASN A 74 2.89 2.05 13.36
C ASN A 74 2.98 2.03 11.82
N ALA A 75 1.88 2.25 11.12
CA ALA A 75 1.84 2.27 9.66
C ALA A 75 2.37 3.59 9.07
N ASN A 76 2.15 4.71 9.75
CA ASN A 76 2.40 6.07 9.26
C ASN A 76 3.82 6.29 8.69
N PRO A 77 4.94 5.91 9.37
CA PRO A 77 6.28 6.12 8.81
C PRO A 77 6.51 5.38 7.49
N LEU A 78 5.99 4.16 7.37
CA LEU A 78 6.14 3.35 6.17
C LEU A 78 5.35 3.93 4.99
N LEU A 79 4.13 4.40 5.22
CA LEU A 79 3.29 5.03 4.21
C LEU A 79 3.90 6.35 3.74
N LYS A 80 4.42 7.16 4.67
CA LYS A 80 5.15 8.39 4.37
C LYS A 80 6.39 8.12 3.50
N GLU A 81 7.20 7.13 3.87
CA GLU A 81 8.36 6.71 3.09
C GLU A 81 7.94 6.25 1.67
N ALA A 82 6.92 5.41 1.57
CA ALA A 82 6.44 4.91 0.30
C ALA A 82 5.93 6.03 -0.61
N ALA A 83 5.09 6.92 -0.09
CA ALA A 83 4.57 8.06 -0.86
C ALA A 83 5.69 8.96 -1.37
N ALA A 84 6.70 9.25 -0.54
CA ALA A 84 7.84 10.07 -0.90
C ALA A 84 8.75 9.37 -1.93
N LYS A 85 9.09 8.09 -1.71
CA LYS A 85 9.97 7.31 -2.60
C LYS A 85 9.42 7.21 -4.02
N TYR A 86 8.13 6.96 -4.16
CA TYR A 86 7.50 6.78 -5.46
C TYR A 86 6.92 8.08 -6.04
N ASN A 87 6.95 9.16 -5.26
CA ASN A 87 6.32 10.44 -5.61
C ASN A 87 4.85 10.26 -6.06
N ILE A 88 4.10 9.51 -5.25
CA ILE A 88 2.67 9.23 -5.47
C ILE A 88 1.82 9.89 -4.38
N PRO A 89 0.58 10.28 -4.69
CA PRO A 89 -0.33 10.78 -3.69
C PRO A 89 -0.59 9.76 -2.57
N TRP A 90 -0.65 10.26 -1.35
CA TRP A 90 -1.18 9.56 -0.19
C TRP A 90 -2.43 10.31 0.27
N VAL A 91 -3.59 9.71 0.03
CA VAL A 91 -4.89 10.24 0.41
C VAL A 91 -5.29 9.65 1.74
N ARG A 92 -5.50 10.51 2.73
CA ARG A 92 -5.82 10.13 4.11
C ARG A 92 -7.28 10.51 4.38
N HIS A 93 -8.09 9.52 4.70
CA HIS A 93 -9.48 9.67 5.12
C HIS A 93 -9.59 9.47 6.62
N ASP A 94 -10.23 10.41 7.30
CA ASP A 94 -10.46 10.31 8.73
C ASP A 94 -11.54 9.27 9.04
N PHE A 95 -11.17 8.23 9.81
CA PHE A 95 -12.12 7.19 10.22
C PHE A 95 -12.01 6.93 11.75
N PRO A 96 -12.38 7.92 12.59
CA PRO A 96 -12.28 7.81 14.03
C PRO A 96 -13.20 6.71 14.57
N LEU A 97 -12.63 5.70 15.23
CA LEU A 97 -13.37 4.57 15.77
C LEU A 97 -14.15 4.96 17.02
N PRO A 98 -15.37 4.44 17.23
CA PRO A 98 -16.22 4.84 18.36
C PRO A 98 -15.64 4.54 19.75
N MET A 99 -14.68 3.59 19.85
CA MET A 99 -14.03 3.26 21.11
C MET A 99 -12.90 4.23 21.48
N HIS A 100 -12.48 5.11 20.57
CA HIS A 100 -11.40 6.07 20.78
C HIS A 100 -11.95 7.40 21.26
N ASN A 101 -11.39 7.89 22.38
CA ASN A 101 -12.00 8.99 23.11
C ASN A 101 -11.72 10.37 22.50
N TRP A 102 -10.56 10.55 21.86
CA TRP A 102 -10.12 11.85 21.37
C TRP A 102 -9.84 11.87 19.86
N SER A 103 -9.91 10.72 19.21
CA SER A 103 -9.60 10.55 17.78
C SER A 103 -10.40 11.50 16.90
N PHE A 104 -11.72 11.59 17.11
CA PHE A 104 -12.58 12.48 16.33
C PHE A 104 -12.13 13.95 16.45
N GLN A 105 -11.81 14.42 17.66
CA GLN A 105 -11.34 15.78 17.84
C GLN A 105 -9.95 16.01 17.24
N ALA A 106 -9.07 15.00 17.30
CA ALA A 106 -7.76 15.07 16.64
C ALA A 106 -7.90 15.20 15.11
N ALA A 107 -8.83 14.47 14.49
CA ALA A 107 -9.15 14.59 13.08
C ALA A 107 -9.66 16.00 12.73
N VAL A 108 -10.57 16.56 13.51
CA VAL A 108 -11.06 17.95 13.34
C VAL A 108 -9.90 18.97 13.45
N ASN A 109 -8.99 18.77 14.42
CA ASN A 109 -7.82 19.62 14.57
C ASN A 109 -6.86 19.49 13.36
N ALA A 110 -6.65 18.27 12.84
CA ALA A 110 -5.85 18.05 11.65
C ALA A 110 -6.44 18.78 10.44
N ARG A 111 -7.78 18.73 10.25
CA ARG A 111 -8.48 19.49 9.19
C ARG A 111 -8.29 21.00 9.35
N PHE A 112 -8.25 21.52 10.57
CA PHE A 112 -7.93 22.92 10.79
C PHE A 112 -6.53 23.29 10.25
N PHE A 113 -5.52 22.47 10.52
CA PHE A 113 -4.18 22.71 9.98
C PHE A 113 -4.12 22.49 8.47
N ASP A 114 -4.91 21.58 7.90
CA ASP A 114 -5.11 21.43 6.45
C ASP A 114 -5.58 22.75 5.80
N THR A 115 -6.37 23.58 6.50
CA THR A 115 -6.80 24.89 5.98
C THR A 115 -5.66 25.89 5.85
N LYS A 116 -4.55 25.67 6.54
CA LYS A 116 -3.33 26.49 6.44
C LYS A 116 -2.43 25.98 5.30
N SER A 117 -2.13 24.70 5.31
CA SER A 117 -1.54 23.96 4.19
C SER A 117 -1.72 22.45 4.41
N LYS A 118 -1.76 21.67 3.33
CA LYS A 118 -1.78 20.20 3.40
C LYS A 118 -0.55 19.65 4.10
N THR A 119 0.61 20.28 3.92
CA THR A 119 1.84 19.89 4.61
C THR A 119 1.65 20.02 6.12
N LEU A 120 1.16 21.16 6.58
CA LEU A 120 0.98 21.39 8.02
C LEU A 120 -0.05 20.44 8.64
N GLY A 121 -1.14 20.14 7.92
CA GLY A 121 -2.10 19.15 8.37
C GLY A 121 -1.51 17.74 8.45
N ASN A 122 -0.65 17.36 7.49
CA ASN A 122 0.07 16.09 7.55
C ASN A 122 1.10 16.07 8.69
N ASP A 123 1.85 17.15 8.90
CA ASP A 123 2.80 17.26 10.01
C ASP A 123 2.08 17.14 11.37
N TYR A 124 0.89 17.73 11.50
CA TYR A 124 0.07 17.56 12.70
C TYR A 124 -0.31 16.08 12.94
N ARG A 125 -0.77 15.38 11.91
CA ARG A 125 -1.11 13.94 12.00
C ARG A 125 0.11 13.12 12.39
N ASP A 126 1.24 13.37 11.73
CA ASP A 126 2.50 12.66 12.00
C ASP A 126 2.96 12.88 13.46
N GLU A 127 2.87 14.12 13.98
CA GLU A 127 3.25 14.42 15.36
C GLU A 127 2.24 13.86 16.37
N VAL A 128 0.94 13.82 16.06
CA VAL A 128 -0.05 13.11 16.90
C VAL A 128 0.31 11.64 17.01
N PHE A 129 0.59 10.97 15.90
CA PHE A 129 1.00 9.56 15.90
C PHE A 129 2.29 9.33 16.70
N ALA A 130 3.28 10.20 16.56
CA ALA A 130 4.53 10.09 17.30
C ALA A 130 4.38 10.30 18.80
N ASN A 131 3.30 10.97 19.25
CA ASN A 131 3.06 11.33 20.62
C ASN A 131 1.82 10.67 21.25
N GLN A 132 1.19 9.69 20.58
CA GLN A 132 -0.06 9.06 21.05
C GLN A 132 0.00 8.62 22.52
N ILE A 133 1.13 8.03 22.93
CA ILE A 133 1.34 7.55 24.29
C ILE A 133 1.20 8.66 25.37
N SER A 134 1.40 9.91 24.97
CA SER A 134 1.30 11.08 25.86
C SER A 134 -0.08 11.75 25.81
N ILE A 135 -0.99 11.25 24.97
CA ILE A 135 -2.33 11.81 24.77
C ILE A 135 -3.37 10.78 25.17
N GLU A 136 -3.85 10.90 26.40
CA GLU A 136 -4.85 9.98 26.95
C GLU A 136 -6.25 10.61 27.05
N THR A 137 -6.32 11.94 26.99
CA THR A 137 -7.56 12.70 27.18
C THR A 137 -7.70 13.83 26.17
N LEU A 138 -8.93 14.34 26.03
CA LEU A 138 -9.21 15.53 25.22
C LEU A 138 -8.43 16.76 25.70
N ASP A 139 -8.23 16.92 27.02
CA ASP A 139 -7.46 18.04 27.59
C ASP A 139 -5.98 17.93 27.18
N GLN A 140 -5.41 16.74 27.22
CA GLN A 140 -4.03 16.52 26.76
C GLN A 140 -3.90 16.72 25.25
N LEU A 141 -4.88 16.29 24.45
CA LEU A 141 -4.94 16.60 23.02
C LEU A 141 -4.99 18.12 22.79
N GLN A 142 -5.80 18.85 23.55
CA GLN A 142 -5.87 20.30 23.43
C GLN A 142 -4.51 20.96 23.75
N GLN A 143 -3.84 20.55 24.83
CA GLN A 143 -2.51 21.04 25.18
C GLN A 143 -1.48 20.69 24.09
N PHE A 144 -1.53 19.47 23.54
CA PHE A 144 -0.69 19.06 22.42
C PHE A 144 -0.91 19.97 21.21
N THR A 145 -2.18 20.19 20.84
CA THR A 145 -2.57 21.04 19.70
C THR A 145 -2.09 22.47 19.87
N GLN A 146 -2.18 23.02 21.09
CA GLN A 146 -1.66 24.36 21.41
C GLN A 146 -0.15 24.45 21.25
N ARG A 147 0.60 23.44 21.75
CA ARG A 147 2.06 23.37 21.58
C ARG A 147 2.45 23.26 20.12
N PHE A 148 1.81 22.36 19.36
CA PHE A 148 2.04 22.22 17.92
C PHE A 148 1.82 23.54 17.19
N ALA A 149 0.68 24.19 17.40
CA ALA A 149 0.37 25.48 16.79
C ALA A 149 1.42 26.56 17.13
N SER A 150 1.86 26.62 18.39
CA SER A 150 2.89 27.56 18.83
C SER A 150 4.24 27.33 18.15
N VAL A 151 4.67 26.06 18.04
CA VAL A 151 5.93 25.69 17.35
C VAL A 151 5.91 26.07 15.88
N HIS A 152 4.76 25.87 15.23
CA HIS A 152 4.58 26.16 13.81
C HIS A 152 4.10 27.59 13.51
N GLY A 153 4.02 28.47 14.52
CA GLY A 153 3.64 29.88 14.34
C GLY A 153 2.19 30.09 13.90
N VAL A 154 1.31 29.15 14.26
CA VAL A 154 -0.12 29.22 13.92
C VAL A 154 -0.92 29.76 15.10
N ALA A 155 -1.65 30.84 14.89
CA ALA A 155 -2.61 31.33 15.86
C ALA A 155 -3.85 30.44 15.88
N LEU A 156 -4.16 29.84 17.03
CA LEU A 156 -5.42 29.12 17.23
C LEU A 156 -6.55 30.09 17.55
N PRO A 157 -7.72 29.90 16.91
CA PRO A 157 -8.91 30.66 17.29
C PRO A 157 -9.45 30.14 18.65
N PHE A 158 -10.34 30.91 19.26
CA PHE A 158 -11.02 30.46 20.50
C PHE A 158 -11.76 29.12 20.31
N ALA A 159 -12.37 28.93 19.15
CA ALA A 159 -12.95 27.66 18.73
C ALA A 159 -12.38 27.30 17.34
N ILE A 160 -11.86 26.08 17.20
CA ILE A 160 -11.23 25.61 15.94
C ILE A 160 -12.26 25.49 14.81
N ASP A 161 -13.48 25.05 15.14
CA ASP A 161 -14.55 24.80 14.14
C ASP A 161 -15.89 25.36 14.60
N PRO A 162 -16.04 26.71 14.70
CA PRO A 162 -17.24 27.33 15.25
C PRO A 162 -18.50 27.12 14.39
N MET A 163 -18.31 26.81 13.11
CA MET A 163 -19.41 26.58 12.14
C MET A 163 -19.65 25.09 11.88
N GLY A 164 -18.90 24.19 12.47
CA GLY A 164 -19.03 22.74 12.29
C GLY A 164 -18.62 22.22 10.91
N ARG A 165 -17.92 23.01 10.08
CA ARG A 165 -17.51 22.63 8.72
C ARG A 165 -16.46 21.52 8.76
N LEU A 166 -15.44 21.68 9.56
CA LEU A 166 -14.37 20.67 9.68
C LEU A 166 -14.90 19.38 10.32
N THR A 167 -15.78 19.52 11.30
CA THR A 167 -16.54 18.40 11.88
C THR A 167 -17.34 17.65 10.81
N GLN A 168 -17.96 18.37 9.88
CA GLN A 168 -18.71 17.74 8.79
C GLN A 168 -17.79 17.00 7.81
N GLU A 169 -16.61 17.57 7.48
CA GLU A 169 -15.61 16.90 6.63
C GLU A 169 -15.16 15.55 7.23
N VAL A 170 -14.91 15.49 8.55
CA VAL A 170 -14.59 14.23 9.24
C VAL A 170 -15.75 13.24 9.20
N LYS A 171 -16.98 13.73 9.39
CA LYS A 171 -18.19 12.88 9.28
C LYS A 171 -18.40 12.35 7.87
N ASP A 172 -18.11 13.14 6.86
CA ASP A 172 -18.24 12.75 5.46
C ASP A 172 -17.23 11.65 5.11
N ASP A 173 -15.97 11.76 5.59
CA ASP A 173 -14.96 10.71 5.45
C ASP A 173 -15.37 9.44 6.20
N TYR A 174 -15.86 9.56 7.42
CA TYR A 174 -16.38 8.42 8.19
C TYR A 174 -17.53 7.72 7.44
N ALA A 175 -18.48 8.49 6.94
CA ALA A 175 -19.59 7.96 6.15
C ALA A 175 -19.11 7.33 4.83
N LEU A 176 -18.08 7.89 4.21
CA LEU A 176 -17.42 7.29 3.05
C LEU A 176 -16.84 5.92 3.41
N GLY A 177 -16.06 5.83 4.50
CA GLY A 177 -15.50 4.58 4.97
C GLY A 177 -16.58 3.52 5.25
N GLN A 178 -17.70 3.91 5.88
CA GLN A 178 -18.82 3.00 6.08
C GLN A 178 -19.40 2.48 4.75
N ARG A 179 -19.54 3.34 3.72
CA ARG A 179 -19.99 2.91 2.38
C ARG A 179 -19.00 1.98 1.71
N VAL A 180 -17.70 2.24 1.85
CA VAL A 180 -16.64 1.35 1.33
C VAL A 180 -16.66 0.00 2.04
N GLY A 181 -17.05 -0.04 3.31
CA GLY A 181 -17.07 -1.25 4.14
C GLY A 181 -15.86 -1.35 5.06
N ILE A 182 -15.36 -0.20 5.57
CA ILE A 182 -14.24 -0.18 6.51
C ILE A 182 -14.68 -0.74 7.86
N GLU A 183 -13.93 -1.73 8.37
CA GLU A 183 -14.20 -2.40 9.65
C GLU A 183 -13.11 -2.14 10.69
N HIS A 184 -11.92 -1.73 10.25
CA HIS A 184 -10.77 -1.47 11.12
C HIS A 184 -9.88 -0.36 10.56
N THR A 185 -8.98 0.15 11.38
CA THR A 185 -7.92 1.09 10.99
C THR A 185 -6.54 0.59 11.40
N PRO A 186 -5.50 0.85 10.61
CA PRO A 186 -5.59 1.44 9.28
C PRO A 186 -6.14 0.44 8.26
N THR A 187 -6.98 0.89 7.33
CA THR A 187 -7.26 0.14 6.12
C THR A 187 -6.61 0.87 4.94
N ILE A 188 -5.76 0.18 4.20
CA ILE A 188 -4.85 0.76 3.21
C ILE A 188 -5.04 0.10 1.87
N TRP A 189 -5.20 0.88 0.79
CA TRP A 189 -5.22 0.39 -0.58
C TRP A 189 -4.17 1.06 -1.44
N ILE A 190 -3.60 0.27 -2.35
CA ILE A 190 -2.91 0.78 -3.53
C ILE A 190 -3.92 0.81 -4.66
N VAL A 191 -4.17 2.00 -5.19
CA VAL A 191 -5.15 2.22 -6.26
C VAL A 191 -4.46 2.63 -7.55
N THR A 192 -5.01 2.20 -8.70
CA THR A 192 -4.44 2.51 -10.01
C THR A 192 -5.51 2.92 -11.00
N SER A 193 -5.13 3.76 -11.97
CA SER A 193 -5.96 4.11 -13.12
C SER A 193 -5.81 3.11 -14.28
N ALA A 194 -5.01 2.04 -14.12
CA ALA A 194 -4.84 1.01 -15.14
C ALA A 194 -6.17 0.28 -15.42
N THR A 195 -6.48 0.07 -16.70
CA THR A 195 -7.76 -0.51 -17.14
C THR A 195 -7.72 -2.04 -17.27
N HIS A 196 -6.54 -2.65 -17.23
CA HIS A 196 -6.36 -4.11 -17.40
C HIS A 196 -6.01 -4.83 -16.11
N ALA A 197 -5.91 -4.11 -15.00
CA ALA A 197 -5.62 -4.64 -13.68
C ALA A 197 -6.76 -4.34 -12.72
N PRO A 198 -6.85 -5.06 -11.59
CA PRO A 198 -7.73 -4.63 -10.50
C PRO A 198 -7.45 -3.17 -10.16
N PRO A 199 -8.48 -2.30 -10.12
CA PRO A 199 -8.27 -0.86 -9.89
C PRO A 199 -7.72 -0.53 -8.51
N PHE A 200 -7.78 -1.49 -7.59
CA PHE A 200 -7.28 -1.37 -6.21
C PHE A 200 -6.88 -2.72 -5.63
N VAL A 201 -5.90 -2.70 -4.73
CA VAL A 201 -5.44 -3.85 -3.94
C VAL A 201 -5.29 -3.41 -2.50
N GLU A 202 -5.90 -4.15 -1.57
CA GLU A 202 -5.72 -3.90 -0.14
C GLU A 202 -4.35 -4.38 0.35
N VAL A 203 -3.72 -3.59 1.21
CA VAL A 203 -2.43 -3.90 1.82
C VAL A 203 -2.66 -4.65 3.13
N LEU A 204 -2.88 -5.96 3.05
CA LEU A 204 -3.06 -6.82 4.23
C LEU A 204 -1.71 -7.10 4.94
N ASP A 205 -0.63 -7.16 4.18
CA ASP A 205 0.73 -7.31 4.68
C ASP A 205 1.55 -6.07 4.31
N ARG A 206 1.82 -5.21 5.29
CA ARG A 206 2.60 -3.98 5.10
C ARG A 206 4.02 -4.23 4.61
N GLY A 207 4.60 -5.41 4.88
CA GLY A 207 5.90 -5.81 4.31
C GLY A 207 5.89 -5.91 2.79
N ARG A 208 4.72 -6.01 2.16
CA ARG A 208 4.54 -6.06 0.72
C ARG A 208 4.18 -4.71 0.07
N LEU A 209 4.06 -3.64 0.87
CA LEU A 209 3.61 -2.33 0.39
C LEU A 209 4.38 -1.85 -0.86
N PHE A 210 5.71 -1.87 -0.79
CA PHE A 210 6.55 -1.42 -1.91
C PHE A 210 6.37 -2.29 -3.16
N GLN A 211 6.24 -3.60 -3.00
CA GLN A 211 6.00 -4.53 -4.11
C GLN A 211 4.65 -4.27 -4.80
N LEU A 212 3.60 -3.98 -4.00
CA LEU A 212 2.28 -3.66 -4.54
C LEU A 212 2.29 -2.33 -5.30
N ILE A 213 3.03 -1.32 -4.82
CA ILE A 213 3.21 -0.05 -5.53
C ILE A 213 4.00 -0.27 -6.84
N ASP A 214 5.10 -1.04 -6.80
CA ASP A 214 5.89 -1.37 -8.00
C ASP A 214 5.02 -2.05 -9.07
N ALA A 215 4.19 -3.02 -8.67
CA ALA A 215 3.26 -3.70 -9.57
C ALA A 215 2.25 -2.73 -10.18
N ALA A 216 1.58 -1.91 -9.36
CA ALA A 216 0.61 -0.92 -9.82
C ALA A 216 1.22 0.11 -10.79
N LEU A 217 2.47 0.54 -10.53
CA LEU A 217 3.21 1.44 -11.41
C LEU A 217 3.58 0.77 -12.74
N ALA A 218 3.96 -0.52 -12.73
CA ALA A 218 4.27 -1.26 -13.94
C ALA A 218 3.02 -1.40 -14.83
N GLU A 219 1.89 -1.78 -14.25
CA GLU A 219 0.61 -1.91 -14.94
C GLU A 219 0.10 -0.57 -15.50
N SER A 220 0.34 0.54 -14.79
CA SER A 220 -0.07 1.87 -15.24
C SER A 220 0.79 2.47 -16.37
N ARG A 221 1.93 1.86 -16.72
CA ARG A 221 2.82 2.30 -17.81
C ARG A 221 2.49 1.66 -19.16
N GLY A 222 1.68 0.62 -19.18
CA GLY A 222 1.37 -0.17 -20.37
C GLY A 222 0.42 0.53 -21.37
N HIS A 223 0.38 1.86 -21.36
CA HIS A 223 -0.41 2.71 -22.27
C HIS A 223 0.47 3.75 -22.96
#